data_231c3815220d0dc3fd0c3d81b3d69a11
#
_entry.id   231c3815220d0dc3fd0c3d81b3d69a11
#
_cell.length_a   1.000
_cell.length_b   1.000
_cell.length_c   1.000
_cell.angle_alpha   90.00
_cell.angle_beta   90.00
_cell.angle_gamma   90.00
#
_symmetry.space_group_name_H-M   'P 1'
#
loop_
_entity.id
_entity.type
_entity.pdbx_description
1 polymer ?
#
loop_
_entity_poly.entity_id
_entity_poly.type
_entity_poly.pdbx_seq_one_letter_code
_entity_poly.pdbx_strand_id
1 'polypeptide(L)'
;MKIDLNRLVTESRNPASADIDKLSTIDMLTVINKEDQRVALAVEEVLPHIAKAVDAITSAFAKGGRLIYIGAGTSGRLGILDASECPPTYGTSPEQVIGVIAGGHQAILKAVENAEDDPALAQADLKSLALTESDVVVGIAASGRTPYVLGGLTYARFIGATTVSISCNPGAPMANSEDIAITPVVGPEVVTGSSRMKAGTAQKLVLNMLTSGAMIRSGKVFGNLMVDVEATNAKLVQRQINIVIEATGVDSKHAEYALNACNNNCKTAILMILAGISAEEACARLNKSGGFIRTALADE
;
A
#
# COMPACT_ATOMS: atom_id res chain seq x y z
N MET A 1 -23.34 -9.79 21.11
CA MET A 1 -24.18 -9.87 19.89
C MET A 1 -23.80 -11.15 19.15
N LYS A 2 -24.75 -12.07 18.87
CA LYS A 2 -24.41 -13.27 18.05
C LYS A 2 -24.11 -12.81 16.62
N ILE A 3 -22.91 -13.07 16.15
CA ILE A 3 -22.50 -12.79 14.76
C ILE A 3 -23.16 -13.84 13.88
N ASP A 4 -24.01 -13.42 12.95
CA ASP A 4 -24.58 -14.32 11.93
C ASP A 4 -23.54 -14.48 10.81
N LEU A 5 -22.66 -15.46 10.95
CA LEU A 5 -21.60 -15.77 9.98
C LEU A 5 -22.16 -16.17 8.60
N ASN A 6 -23.41 -16.67 8.54
CA ASN A 6 -24.03 -17.12 7.27
C ASN A 6 -24.29 -15.97 6.28
N ARG A 7 -24.23 -14.71 6.76
CA ARG A 7 -24.40 -13.53 5.90
C ARG A 7 -23.09 -13.01 5.31
N LEU A 8 -21.96 -13.57 5.72
CA LEU A 8 -20.64 -13.15 5.22
C LEU A 8 -20.24 -14.01 4.02
N VAL A 9 -19.93 -13.35 2.90
CA VAL A 9 -19.44 -14.02 1.68
C VAL A 9 -18.15 -14.80 1.97
N THR A 10 -17.28 -14.24 2.80
CA THR A 10 -16.01 -14.88 3.21
C THR A 10 -16.18 -16.12 4.09
N GLU A 11 -17.35 -16.31 4.72
CA GLU A 11 -17.67 -17.46 5.58
C GLU A 11 -18.55 -18.51 4.88
N SER A 12 -19.07 -18.19 3.70
CA SER A 12 -19.87 -19.12 2.93
C SER A 12 -19.03 -20.23 2.31
N ARG A 13 -19.66 -21.40 2.05
CA ARG A 13 -18.99 -22.53 1.40
C ARG A 13 -18.82 -22.25 -0.10
N ASN A 14 -17.64 -22.57 -0.62
CA ASN A 14 -17.39 -22.49 -2.06
C ASN A 14 -17.85 -23.76 -2.76
N PRO A 15 -18.86 -23.71 -3.65
CA PRO A 15 -19.32 -24.90 -4.37
C PRO A 15 -18.26 -25.54 -5.24
N ALA A 16 -17.33 -24.76 -5.80
CA ALA A 16 -16.26 -25.26 -6.67
C ALA A 16 -15.23 -26.12 -5.93
N SER A 17 -15.16 -25.99 -4.61
CA SER A 17 -14.22 -26.74 -3.77
C SER A 17 -14.88 -27.68 -2.77
N ALA A 18 -16.17 -28.02 -2.97
CA ALA A 18 -16.93 -28.80 -2.00
C ALA A 18 -16.30 -30.17 -1.65
N ASP A 19 -15.66 -30.79 -2.61
CA ASP A 19 -15.00 -32.12 -2.53
C ASP A 19 -13.48 -32.03 -2.77
N ILE A 20 -12.84 -30.92 -2.47
CA ILE A 20 -11.44 -30.64 -2.79
C ILE A 20 -10.48 -31.63 -2.13
N ASP A 21 -10.83 -32.17 -0.97
CA ASP A 21 -10.09 -33.17 -0.21
C ASP A 21 -10.00 -34.55 -0.90
N LYS A 22 -10.89 -34.81 -1.90
CA LYS A 22 -10.91 -36.05 -2.66
C LYS A 22 -10.12 -35.98 -3.99
N LEU A 23 -9.68 -34.78 -4.37
CA LEU A 23 -9.02 -34.53 -5.64
C LEU A 23 -7.56 -35.00 -5.63
N SER A 24 -7.03 -35.30 -6.82
CA SER A 24 -5.57 -35.40 -7.00
C SER A 24 -4.91 -34.05 -6.70
N THR A 25 -3.62 -34.06 -6.38
CA THR A 25 -2.87 -32.81 -6.09
C THR A 25 -2.99 -31.81 -7.24
N ILE A 26 -2.87 -32.26 -8.50
CA ILE A 26 -2.96 -31.36 -9.66
C ILE A 26 -4.38 -30.79 -9.83
N ASP A 27 -5.41 -31.59 -9.61
CA ASP A 27 -6.78 -31.13 -9.72
C ASP A 27 -7.14 -30.16 -8.60
N MET A 28 -6.69 -30.44 -7.36
CA MET A 28 -6.82 -29.54 -6.21
C MET A 28 -6.17 -28.17 -6.50
N LEU A 29 -4.91 -28.18 -6.97
CA LEU A 29 -4.21 -26.94 -7.32
C LEU A 29 -4.88 -26.20 -8.50
N THR A 30 -5.46 -26.92 -9.44
CA THR A 30 -6.22 -26.35 -10.55
C THR A 30 -7.47 -25.62 -10.05
N VAL A 31 -8.20 -26.16 -9.07
CA VAL A 31 -9.35 -25.51 -8.44
C VAL A 31 -8.91 -24.23 -7.72
N ILE A 32 -7.83 -24.30 -6.91
CA ILE A 32 -7.29 -23.14 -6.21
C ILE A 32 -6.91 -22.05 -7.20
N ASN A 33 -6.14 -22.36 -8.23
CA ASN A 33 -5.68 -21.39 -9.22
C ASN A 33 -6.84 -20.73 -9.99
N LYS A 34 -7.87 -21.49 -10.38
CA LYS A 34 -9.05 -20.94 -11.04
C LYS A 34 -9.80 -19.94 -10.16
N GLU A 35 -9.88 -20.19 -8.87
CA GLU A 35 -10.48 -19.25 -7.91
C GLU A 35 -9.60 -18.00 -7.74
N ASP A 36 -8.28 -18.16 -7.67
CA ASP A 36 -7.34 -17.05 -7.51
C ASP A 36 -7.35 -16.09 -8.72
N GLN A 37 -7.57 -16.59 -9.95
CA GLN A 37 -7.69 -15.76 -11.15
C GLN A 37 -8.83 -14.74 -11.08
N ARG A 38 -9.84 -14.96 -10.24
CA ARG A 38 -10.97 -14.04 -10.07
C ARG A 38 -10.63 -12.82 -9.20
N VAL A 39 -9.54 -12.89 -8.45
CA VAL A 39 -9.19 -11.83 -7.48
C VAL A 39 -8.89 -10.51 -8.16
N ALA A 40 -8.10 -10.51 -9.23
CA ALA A 40 -7.77 -9.29 -9.96
C ALA A 40 -9.01 -8.63 -10.58
N LEU A 41 -9.96 -9.42 -11.08
CA LEU A 41 -11.22 -8.93 -11.62
C LEU A 41 -12.10 -8.28 -10.52
N ALA A 42 -12.14 -8.88 -9.32
CA ALA A 42 -12.86 -8.30 -8.20
C ALA A 42 -12.22 -6.97 -7.73
N VAL A 43 -10.90 -6.82 -7.86
CA VAL A 43 -10.21 -5.55 -7.57
C VAL A 43 -10.48 -4.51 -8.67
N GLU A 44 -10.58 -4.91 -9.93
CA GLU A 44 -10.93 -4.02 -11.05
C GLU A 44 -12.25 -3.29 -10.83
N GLU A 45 -13.28 -3.96 -10.30
CA GLU A 45 -14.59 -3.39 -10.01
C GLU A 45 -14.54 -2.22 -9.00
N VAL A 46 -13.50 -2.17 -8.17
CA VAL A 46 -13.34 -1.14 -7.11
C VAL A 46 -12.27 -0.09 -7.41
N LEU A 47 -11.68 -0.09 -8.60
CA LEU A 47 -10.67 0.90 -9.00
C LEU A 47 -11.10 2.36 -8.79
N PRO A 48 -12.35 2.78 -9.04
CA PRO A 48 -12.75 4.16 -8.74
C PRO A 48 -12.64 4.55 -7.26
N HIS A 49 -12.82 3.61 -6.34
CA HIS A 49 -12.67 3.84 -4.91
C HIS A 49 -11.19 3.86 -4.51
N ILE A 50 -10.39 2.96 -5.12
CA ILE A 50 -8.92 2.96 -4.95
C ILE A 50 -8.34 4.30 -5.42
N ALA A 51 -8.76 4.81 -6.58
CA ALA A 51 -8.31 6.09 -7.10
C ALA A 51 -8.58 7.25 -6.12
N LYS A 52 -9.78 7.33 -5.54
CA LYS A 52 -10.11 8.32 -4.52
C LYS A 52 -9.19 8.23 -3.30
N ALA A 53 -8.87 7.01 -2.85
CA ALA A 53 -7.96 6.80 -1.73
C ALA A 53 -6.52 7.21 -2.08
N VAL A 54 -6.04 6.90 -3.28
CA VAL A 54 -4.74 7.37 -3.79
C VAL A 54 -4.66 8.90 -3.79
N ASP A 55 -5.69 9.59 -4.27
CA ASP A 55 -5.74 11.06 -4.31
C ASP A 55 -5.73 11.64 -2.88
N ALA A 56 -6.47 11.04 -1.94
CA ALA A 56 -6.47 11.45 -0.53
C ALA A 56 -5.09 11.26 0.11
N ILE A 57 -4.44 10.10 -0.10
CA ILE A 57 -3.10 9.82 0.41
C ILE A 57 -2.07 10.79 -0.19
N THR A 58 -2.13 11.05 -1.49
CA THR A 58 -1.25 12.02 -2.16
C THR A 58 -1.41 13.43 -1.58
N SER A 59 -2.65 13.84 -1.33
CA SER A 59 -2.96 15.13 -0.68
C SER A 59 -2.42 15.20 0.75
N ALA A 60 -2.52 14.11 1.50
CA ALA A 60 -1.95 14.02 2.85
C ALA A 60 -0.43 14.16 2.83
N PHE A 61 0.26 13.42 1.96
CA PHE A 61 1.72 13.51 1.79
C PHE A 61 2.18 14.92 1.45
N ALA A 62 1.47 15.62 0.56
CA ALA A 62 1.78 17.01 0.22
C ALA A 62 1.65 18.00 1.40
N LYS A 63 0.89 17.65 2.43
CA LYS A 63 0.70 18.43 3.67
C LYS A 63 1.59 17.95 4.83
N GLY A 64 2.50 17.01 4.58
CA GLY A 64 3.33 16.39 5.62
C GLY A 64 2.61 15.35 6.48
N GLY A 65 1.40 14.92 6.08
CA GLY A 65 0.67 13.81 6.69
C GLY A 65 1.22 12.45 6.26
N ARG A 66 0.68 11.39 6.87
CA ARG A 66 1.16 10.01 6.75
C ARG A 66 0.05 9.09 6.27
N LEU A 67 0.44 7.93 5.74
CA LEU A 67 -0.45 6.79 5.52
C LEU A 67 -0.26 5.78 6.65
N ILE A 68 -1.31 5.45 7.37
CA ILE A 68 -1.27 4.51 8.49
C ILE A 68 -2.23 3.35 8.22
N TYR A 69 -1.68 2.15 8.07
CA TYR A 69 -2.45 0.91 7.97
C TYR A 69 -2.74 0.35 9.35
N ILE A 70 -3.97 -0.06 9.61
CA ILE A 70 -4.36 -0.80 10.81
C ILE A 70 -5.07 -2.11 10.43
N GLY A 71 -4.71 -3.21 11.07
CA GLY A 71 -5.31 -4.51 10.79
C GLY A 71 -4.95 -5.57 11.81
N ALA A 72 -5.59 -6.73 11.73
CA ALA A 72 -5.29 -7.88 12.56
C ALA A 72 -4.87 -9.07 11.69
N GLY A 73 -4.09 -10.00 12.24
CA GLY A 73 -3.71 -11.25 11.57
C GLY A 73 -3.07 -11.01 10.20
N THR A 74 -3.59 -11.67 9.16
CA THR A 74 -3.11 -11.53 7.77
C THR A 74 -3.21 -10.09 7.27
N SER A 75 -4.32 -9.40 7.55
CA SER A 75 -4.55 -8.03 7.11
C SER A 75 -3.52 -7.05 7.70
N GLY A 76 -3.21 -7.18 9.00
CA GLY A 76 -2.18 -6.37 9.64
C GLY A 76 -0.78 -6.66 9.11
N ARG A 77 -0.46 -7.94 8.84
CA ARG A 77 0.83 -8.32 8.22
C ARG A 77 1.01 -7.74 6.82
N LEU A 78 -0.06 -7.71 6.02
CA LEU A 78 -0.02 -7.12 4.68
C LEU A 78 0.20 -5.60 4.74
N GLY A 79 -0.40 -4.90 5.71
CA GLY A 79 -0.14 -3.48 5.94
C GLY A 79 1.32 -3.21 6.31
N ILE A 80 1.91 -4.03 7.18
CA ILE A 80 3.33 -3.94 7.54
C ILE A 80 4.23 -4.24 6.33
N LEU A 81 3.90 -5.28 5.56
CA LEU A 81 4.66 -5.63 4.36
C LEU A 81 4.72 -4.46 3.39
N ASP A 82 3.56 -3.90 3.02
CA ASP A 82 3.48 -2.79 2.07
C ASP A 82 4.22 -1.54 2.58
N ALA A 83 4.07 -1.20 3.86
CA ALA A 83 4.78 -0.09 4.49
C ALA A 83 6.31 -0.27 4.47
N SER A 84 6.80 -1.48 4.73
CA SER A 84 8.23 -1.78 4.80
C SER A 84 8.94 -1.70 3.45
N GLU A 85 8.22 -1.83 2.35
CA GLU A 85 8.76 -1.76 0.98
C GLU A 85 8.87 -0.32 0.43
N CYS A 86 8.22 0.67 1.08
CA CYS A 86 8.25 2.06 0.62
C CYS A 86 9.63 2.73 0.76
N PRO A 87 10.37 2.62 1.88
CA PRO A 87 11.68 3.23 2.00
C PRO A 87 12.70 2.74 0.95
N PRO A 88 12.94 1.43 0.73
CA PRO A 88 13.92 0.97 -0.23
C PRO A 88 13.53 1.26 -1.69
N THR A 89 12.22 1.39 -1.99
CA THR A 89 11.72 1.59 -3.35
C THR A 89 11.64 3.05 -3.74
N TYR A 90 11.20 3.91 -2.82
CA TYR A 90 10.85 5.29 -3.09
C TYR A 90 11.65 6.31 -2.26
N GLY A 91 12.64 5.86 -1.45
CA GLY A 91 13.43 6.74 -0.59
C GLY A 91 12.56 7.53 0.40
N THR A 92 11.51 6.92 0.91
CA THR A 92 10.63 7.56 1.90
C THR A 92 11.19 7.40 3.31
N SER A 93 10.88 8.36 4.19
CA SER A 93 11.04 8.11 5.62
C SER A 93 10.18 6.90 6.04
N PRO A 94 10.67 6.04 6.95
CA PRO A 94 9.88 4.94 7.51
C PRO A 94 8.59 5.40 8.19
N GLU A 95 8.54 6.66 8.63
CA GLU A 95 7.38 7.26 9.27
C GLU A 95 6.30 7.71 8.28
N GLN A 96 6.60 7.81 6.97
CA GLN A 96 5.63 8.27 5.98
C GLN A 96 4.52 7.26 5.69
N VAL A 97 4.86 5.96 5.70
CA VAL A 97 3.90 4.85 5.58
C VAL A 97 4.13 3.90 6.74
N ILE A 98 3.13 3.71 7.57
CA ILE A 98 3.22 2.94 8.82
C ILE A 98 2.22 1.80 8.80
N GLY A 99 2.67 0.59 9.14
CA GLY A 99 1.80 -0.57 9.37
C GLY A 99 1.65 -0.86 10.86
N VAL A 100 0.42 -0.93 11.35
CA VAL A 100 0.07 -1.27 12.73
C VAL A 100 -0.76 -2.54 12.76
N ILE A 101 -0.38 -3.50 13.59
CA ILE A 101 -1.06 -4.78 13.73
C ILE A 101 -1.57 -4.98 15.16
N ALA A 102 -2.80 -5.46 15.30
CA ALA A 102 -3.35 -5.84 16.60
C ALA A 102 -2.42 -6.83 17.33
N GLY A 103 -2.05 -6.50 18.57
CA GLY A 103 -1.08 -7.27 19.36
C GLY A 103 0.39 -6.90 19.12
N GLY A 104 0.67 -5.86 18.33
CA GLY A 104 2.00 -5.27 18.15
C GLY A 104 2.99 -6.18 17.42
N HIS A 105 4.28 -5.90 17.58
CA HIS A 105 5.36 -6.57 16.83
C HIS A 105 5.35 -8.11 16.93
N GLN A 106 4.94 -8.68 18.07
CA GLN A 106 4.86 -10.13 18.24
C GLN A 106 3.83 -10.77 17.28
N ALA A 107 2.73 -10.05 16.97
CA ALA A 107 1.67 -10.51 16.08
C ALA A 107 2.11 -10.67 14.62
N ILE A 108 3.26 -10.13 14.24
CA ILE A 108 3.85 -10.35 12.90
C ILE A 108 4.20 -11.82 12.72
N LEU A 109 4.82 -12.44 13.73
CA LEU A 109 5.34 -13.80 13.68
C LEU A 109 4.39 -14.85 14.25
N LYS A 110 3.61 -14.49 15.29
CA LYS A 110 2.71 -15.41 15.99
C LYS A 110 1.36 -14.73 16.20
N ALA A 111 0.28 -15.53 16.17
CA ALA A 111 -1.03 -15.00 16.55
C ALA A 111 -1.00 -14.54 18.02
N VAL A 112 -1.53 -13.34 18.27
CA VAL A 112 -1.79 -12.84 19.63
C VAL A 112 -3.30 -12.92 19.83
N GLU A 113 -3.73 -13.83 20.70
CA GLU A 113 -5.15 -14.08 20.95
C GLU A 113 -5.83 -12.85 21.55
N ASN A 114 -7.10 -12.64 21.22
CA ASN A 114 -7.97 -11.56 21.69
C ASN A 114 -7.55 -10.13 21.32
N ALA A 115 -6.39 -9.91 20.69
CA ALA A 115 -5.96 -8.58 20.30
C ALA A 115 -6.86 -7.95 19.21
N GLU A 116 -7.44 -8.77 18.33
CA GLU A 116 -8.35 -8.32 17.27
C GLU A 116 -9.75 -7.94 17.81
N ASP A 117 -10.11 -8.42 19.00
CA ASP A 117 -11.42 -8.22 19.62
C ASP A 117 -11.48 -6.95 20.49
N ASP A 118 -10.35 -6.28 20.72
CA ASP A 118 -10.27 -5.07 21.55
C ASP A 118 -10.23 -3.79 20.70
N PRO A 119 -11.35 -3.02 20.64
CA PRO A 119 -11.39 -1.77 19.91
C PRO A 119 -10.56 -0.64 20.58
N ALA A 120 -10.31 -0.72 21.90
CA ALA A 120 -9.54 0.29 22.61
C ALA A 120 -8.04 0.19 22.31
N LEU A 121 -7.57 -1.00 21.96
CA LEU A 121 -6.17 -1.24 21.60
C LEU A 121 -5.75 -0.42 20.37
N ALA A 122 -6.57 -0.41 19.31
CA ALA A 122 -6.27 0.40 18.11
C ALA A 122 -6.24 1.89 18.41
N GLN A 123 -7.13 2.37 19.29
CA GLN A 123 -7.10 3.76 19.74
C GLN A 123 -5.78 4.08 20.49
N ALA A 124 -5.31 3.17 21.34
CA ALA A 124 -4.04 3.34 22.06
C ALA A 124 -2.85 3.36 21.09
N ASP A 125 -2.83 2.45 20.11
CA ASP A 125 -1.80 2.36 19.08
C ASP A 125 -1.74 3.67 18.27
N LEU A 126 -2.86 4.17 17.77
CA LEU A 126 -2.94 5.42 17.02
C LEU A 126 -2.57 6.66 17.85
N LYS A 127 -2.92 6.68 19.15
CA LYS A 127 -2.47 7.72 20.09
C LYS A 127 -0.95 7.73 20.25
N SER A 128 -0.33 6.55 20.33
CA SER A 128 1.13 6.45 20.47
C SER A 128 1.87 6.99 19.24
N LEU A 129 1.23 6.95 18.07
CA LEU A 129 1.73 7.53 16.82
C LEU A 129 1.45 9.04 16.71
N ALA A 130 0.82 9.66 17.71
CA ALA A 130 0.38 11.05 17.67
C ALA A 130 -0.40 11.36 16.36
N LEU A 131 -1.47 10.56 16.09
CA LEU A 131 -2.32 10.72 14.91
C LEU A 131 -2.85 12.15 14.80
N THR A 132 -2.83 12.70 13.59
CA THR A 132 -3.32 14.06 13.28
C THR A 132 -4.39 14.04 12.19
N GLU A 133 -5.08 15.16 12.02
CA GLU A 133 -6.06 15.38 10.95
C GLU A 133 -5.45 15.37 9.53
N SER A 134 -4.13 15.54 9.42
CA SER A 134 -3.42 15.48 8.14
C SER A 134 -3.13 14.06 7.66
N ASP A 135 -3.31 13.05 8.52
CA ASP A 135 -3.02 11.66 8.23
C ASP A 135 -4.19 10.98 7.50
N VAL A 136 -3.88 9.87 6.81
CA VAL A 136 -4.87 8.93 6.26
C VAL A 136 -4.75 7.60 6.99
N VAL A 137 -5.84 7.11 7.56
CA VAL A 137 -5.89 5.81 8.22
C VAL A 137 -6.65 4.80 7.35
N VAL A 138 -6.00 3.71 6.98
CA VAL A 138 -6.59 2.61 6.21
C VAL A 138 -6.80 1.41 7.11
N GLY A 139 -8.06 1.11 7.39
CA GLY A 139 -8.45 -0.08 8.15
C GLY A 139 -8.63 -1.29 7.22
N ILE A 140 -7.99 -2.41 7.56
CA ILE A 140 -7.94 -3.60 6.74
C ILE A 140 -8.53 -4.79 7.51
N ALA A 141 -9.66 -5.32 7.04
CA ALA A 141 -10.29 -6.51 7.60
C ALA A 141 -11.12 -7.25 6.55
N ALA A 142 -10.81 -8.50 6.22
CA ALA A 142 -11.54 -9.28 5.22
C ALA A 142 -13.05 -9.38 5.53
N SER A 143 -13.39 -9.60 6.80
CA SER A 143 -14.79 -9.64 7.27
C SER A 143 -15.46 -8.26 7.31
N GLY A 144 -14.66 -7.19 7.43
CA GLY A 144 -15.13 -5.83 7.65
C GLY A 144 -15.78 -5.59 9.02
N ARG A 145 -15.49 -6.45 10.02
CA ARG A 145 -16.13 -6.45 11.35
C ARG A 145 -15.15 -6.48 12.52
N THR A 146 -13.86 -6.60 12.27
CA THR A 146 -12.82 -6.72 13.29
C THR A 146 -12.89 -5.56 14.29
N PRO A 147 -13.17 -5.80 15.58
CA PRO A 147 -13.37 -4.72 16.57
C PRO A 147 -12.18 -3.78 16.69
N TYR A 148 -10.96 -4.30 16.68
CA TYR A 148 -9.74 -3.50 16.63
C TYR A 148 -9.78 -2.46 15.50
N VAL A 149 -10.09 -2.89 14.26
CA VAL A 149 -10.10 -2.01 13.10
C VAL A 149 -11.22 -0.97 13.20
N LEU A 150 -12.42 -1.40 13.62
CA LEU A 150 -13.55 -0.48 13.83
C LEU A 150 -13.24 0.59 14.89
N GLY A 151 -12.58 0.20 15.99
CA GLY A 151 -12.16 1.13 17.04
C GLY A 151 -11.14 2.14 16.54
N GLY A 152 -10.15 1.69 15.76
CA GLY A 152 -9.13 2.56 15.17
C GLY A 152 -9.70 3.56 14.18
N LEU A 153 -10.56 3.11 13.25
CA LEU A 153 -11.23 4.00 12.29
C LEU A 153 -12.15 5.01 12.99
N THR A 154 -12.89 4.57 14.01
CA THR A 154 -13.72 5.48 14.80
C THR A 154 -12.89 6.57 15.48
N TYR A 155 -11.74 6.21 16.06
CA TYR A 155 -10.83 7.17 16.66
C TYR A 155 -10.20 8.09 15.61
N ALA A 156 -9.78 7.57 14.46
CA ALA A 156 -9.21 8.37 13.37
C ALA A 156 -10.19 9.47 12.90
N ARG A 157 -11.46 9.12 12.72
CA ARG A 157 -12.50 10.10 12.38
C ARG A 157 -12.72 11.14 13.48
N PHE A 158 -12.67 10.75 14.74
CA PHE A 158 -12.78 11.68 15.86
C PHE A 158 -11.65 12.71 15.84
N ILE A 159 -10.44 12.33 15.43
CA ILE A 159 -9.30 13.24 15.25
C ILE A 159 -9.44 14.12 13.99
N GLY A 160 -10.28 13.76 13.03
CA GLY A 160 -10.43 14.44 11.74
C GLY A 160 -9.53 13.89 10.63
N ALA A 161 -8.83 12.77 10.86
CA ALA A 161 -8.05 12.10 9.84
C ALA A 161 -8.96 11.46 8.77
N THR A 162 -8.52 11.46 7.52
CA THR A 162 -9.24 10.76 6.45
C THR A 162 -9.22 9.26 6.69
N THR A 163 -10.40 8.61 6.57
CA THR A 163 -10.54 7.18 6.83
C THR A 163 -10.87 6.40 5.55
N VAL A 164 -10.18 5.27 5.38
CA VAL A 164 -10.41 4.32 4.29
C VAL A 164 -10.62 2.94 4.87
N SER A 165 -11.61 2.21 4.38
CA SER A 165 -11.82 0.81 4.76
C SER A 165 -11.57 -0.15 3.60
N ILE A 166 -10.93 -1.29 3.88
CA ILE A 166 -10.72 -2.39 2.93
C ILE A 166 -11.35 -3.66 3.52
N SER A 167 -12.43 -4.14 2.87
CA SER A 167 -13.11 -5.39 3.26
C SER A 167 -13.48 -6.20 2.03
N CYS A 168 -13.81 -7.51 2.21
CA CYS A 168 -14.25 -8.38 1.12
C CYS A 168 -15.74 -8.78 1.23
N ASN A 169 -16.48 -8.11 2.11
CA ASN A 169 -17.91 -8.36 2.32
C ASN A 169 -18.72 -7.09 2.04
N PRO A 170 -19.71 -7.16 1.12
CA PRO A 170 -20.61 -6.04 0.86
C PRO A 170 -21.43 -5.70 2.13
N GLY A 171 -21.65 -4.41 2.37
CA GLY A 171 -22.43 -3.95 3.53
C GLY A 171 -21.78 -4.23 4.88
N ALA A 172 -20.48 -4.46 4.91
CA ALA A 172 -19.73 -4.62 6.15
C ALA A 172 -19.82 -3.35 7.03
N PRO A 173 -19.87 -3.46 8.37
CA PRO A 173 -19.99 -2.31 9.27
C PRO A 173 -18.94 -1.23 9.01
N MET A 174 -17.69 -1.59 8.73
CA MET A 174 -16.63 -0.64 8.46
C MET A 174 -16.79 0.11 7.12
N ALA A 175 -17.61 -0.40 6.18
CA ALA A 175 -17.85 0.27 4.90
C ALA A 175 -18.92 1.37 4.98
N ASN A 176 -19.71 1.41 6.06
CA ASN A 176 -20.86 2.31 6.18
C ASN A 176 -20.53 3.64 6.87
N SER A 177 -19.37 3.73 7.48
CA SER A 177 -19.01 4.86 8.34
C SER A 177 -17.75 5.60 7.88
N GLU A 178 -17.07 5.12 6.85
CA GLU A 178 -15.78 5.67 6.42
C GLU A 178 -15.92 6.61 5.22
N ASP A 179 -14.93 7.49 5.03
CA ASP A 179 -14.92 8.45 3.92
C ASP A 179 -14.81 7.74 2.58
N ILE A 180 -14.01 6.64 2.54
CA ILE A 180 -13.79 5.83 1.34
C ILE A 180 -13.86 4.34 1.71
N ALA A 181 -14.80 3.62 1.10
CA ALA A 181 -14.92 2.18 1.26
C ALA A 181 -14.46 1.44 0.00
N ILE A 182 -13.50 0.52 0.15
CA ILE A 182 -12.97 -0.33 -0.92
C ILE A 182 -13.37 -1.77 -0.61
N THR A 183 -14.28 -2.34 -1.41
CA THR A 183 -14.87 -3.66 -1.13
C THR A 183 -14.74 -4.60 -2.33
N PRO A 184 -13.53 -5.17 -2.60
CA PRO A 184 -13.37 -6.20 -3.61
C PRO A 184 -14.03 -7.50 -3.15
N VAL A 185 -15.13 -7.91 -3.81
CA VAL A 185 -15.89 -9.10 -3.45
C VAL A 185 -15.31 -10.32 -4.18
N VAL A 186 -14.43 -11.05 -3.51
CA VAL A 186 -13.70 -12.20 -4.09
C VAL A 186 -14.46 -13.53 -4.02
N GLY A 187 -15.66 -13.53 -3.43
CA GLY A 187 -16.42 -14.75 -3.18
C GLY A 187 -15.88 -15.61 -2.04
N PRO A 188 -16.50 -16.78 -1.78
CA PRO A 188 -16.07 -17.69 -0.73
C PRO A 188 -14.70 -18.31 -1.04
N GLU A 189 -13.92 -18.56 0.02
CA GLU A 189 -12.60 -19.19 -0.11
C GLU A 189 -12.70 -20.67 -0.48
N VAL A 190 -11.66 -21.21 -1.10
CA VAL A 190 -11.58 -22.66 -1.40
C VAL A 190 -11.52 -23.50 -0.13
N VAL A 191 -10.93 -23.00 0.94
CA VAL A 191 -11.05 -23.52 2.30
C VAL A 191 -11.92 -22.55 3.07
N THR A 192 -13.13 -22.92 3.39
CA THR A 192 -14.15 -22.05 4.01
C THR A 192 -13.59 -21.28 5.20
N GLY A 193 -13.79 -19.96 5.21
CA GLY A 193 -13.31 -19.06 6.27
C GLY A 193 -11.81 -18.74 6.24
N SER A 194 -11.02 -19.34 5.33
CA SER A 194 -9.57 -19.10 5.23
C SER A 194 -9.25 -17.81 4.46
N SER A 195 -9.64 -16.66 4.99
CA SER A 195 -9.56 -15.33 4.36
C SER A 195 -8.12 -14.84 4.08
N ARG A 196 -7.10 -15.61 4.49
CA ARG A 196 -5.70 -15.36 4.11
C ARG A 196 -5.44 -15.64 2.61
N MET A 197 -6.35 -16.32 1.90
CA MET A 197 -6.22 -16.72 0.50
C MET A 197 -6.67 -15.61 -0.45
N LYS A 198 -7.87 -15.73 -1.06
CA LYS A 198 -8.36 -14.74 -2.05
C LYS A 198 -8.54 -13.35 -1.43
N ALA A 199 -9.13 -13.26 -0.24
CA ALA A 199 -9.32 -11.99 0.44
C ALA A 199 -7.97 -11.32 0.76
N GLY A 200 -7.00 -12.07 1.29
CA GLY A 200 -5.65 -11.57 1.53
C GLY A 200 -4.96 -11.12 0.23
N THR A 201 -5.11 -11.87 -0.86
CA THR A 201 -4.56 -11.49 -2.17
C THR A 201 -5.19 -10.20 -2.70
N ALA A 202 -6.51 -10.03 -2.58
CA ALA A 202 -7.18 -8.79 -2.94
C ALA A 202 -6.68 -7.60 -2.11
N GLN A 203 -6.56 -7.77 -0.80
CA GLN A 203 -6.00 -6.75 0.08
C GLN A 203 -4.59 -6.34 -0.36
N LYS A 204 -3.71 -7.31 -0.63
CA LYS A 204 -2.35 -7.05 -1.12
C LYS A 204 -2.35 -6.25 -2.42
N LEU A 205 -3.20 -6.58 -3.38
CA LEU A 205 -3.32 -5.83 -4.64
C LEU A 205 -3.77 -4.40 -4.40
N VAL A 206 -4.77 -4.19 -3.54
CA VAL A 206 -5.26 -2.85 -3.19
C VAL A 206 -4.16 -2.04 -2.49
N LEU A 207 -3.48 -2.57 -1.47
CA LEU A 207 -2.42 -1.87 -0.75
C LEU A 207 -1.30 -1.43 -1.70
N ASN A 208 -0.84 -2.32 -2.58
CA ASN A 208 0.19 -1.96 -3.56
C ASN A 208 -0.27 -0.85 -4.53
N MET A 209 -1.57 -0.81 -4.89
CA MET A 209 -2.11 0.28 -5.70
C MET A 209 -2.16 1.60 -4.93
N LEU A 210 -2.49 1.57 -3.62
CA LEU A 210 -2.53 2.76 -2.78
C LEU A 210 -1.15 3.41 -2.65
N THR A 211 -0.14 2.65 -2.23
CA THR A 211 1.22 3.19 -2.06
C THR A 211 1.87 3.53 -3.39
N SER A 212 1.90 2.60 -4.35
CA SER A 212 2.52 2.86 -5.65
C SER A 212 1.83 4.02 -6.37
N GLY A 213 0.50 4.08 -6.34
CA GLY A 213 -0.28 5.17 -6.93
C GLY A 213 0.07 6.53 -6.28
N ALA A 214 0.09 6.59 -4.94
CA ALA A 214 0.44 7.80 -4.21
C ALA A 214 1.88 8.24 -4.47
N MET A 215 2.85 7.30 -4.53
CA MET A 215 4.25 7.59 -4.84
C MET A 215 4.44 8.09 -6.28
N ILE A 216 3.74 7.51 -7.26
CA ILE A 216 3.73 8.00 -8.65
C ILE A 216 3.17 9.43 -8.69
N ARG A 217 2.06 9.70 -8.01
CA ARG A 217 1.42 11.03 -7.93
C ARG A 217 2.23 12.03 -7.10
N SER A 218 3.17 11.58 -6.31
CA SER A 218 4.13 12.42 -5.54
C SER A 218 5.47 12.61 -6.25
N GLY A 219 5.57 12.26 -7.54
CA GLY A 219 6.77 12.50 -8.36
C GLY A 219 7.93 11.54 -8.05
N LYS A 220 7.69 10.42 -7.37
CA LYS A 220 8.72 9.41 -7.06
C LYS A 220 9.10 8.53 -8.25
N VAL A 221 8.42 8.70 -9.38
CA VAL A 221 8.58 7.88 -10.59
C VAL A 221 8.70 8.80 -11.82
N PHE A 222 9.61 8.46 -12.74
CA PHE A 222 9.75 9.10 -14.06
C PHE A 222 9.57 8.06 -15.17
N GLY A 223 8.52 8.19 -15.97
CA GLY A 223 8.05 7.07 -16.81
C GLY A 223 7.57 5.93 -15.93
N ASN A 224 8.29 4.81 -15.96
CA ASN A 224 8.12 3.66 -15.03
C ASN A 224 9.39 3.39 -14.21
N LEU A 225 10.31 4.36 -14.11
CA LEU A 225 11.58 4.24 -13.40
C LEU A 225 11.47 4.79 -11.97
N MET A 226 12.00 4.06 -10.99
CA MET A 226 12.07 4.46 -9.58
C MET A 226 13.20 5.46 -9.38
N VAL A 227 12.95 6.76 -9.56
CA VAL A 227 13.99 7.78 -9.55
C VAL A 227 14.42 8.28 -8.17
N ASP A 228 13.75 7.82 -7.11
CA ASP A 228 14.10 8.13 -5.72
C ASP A 228 14.66 6.90 -4.97
N VAL A 229 15.14 5.90 -5.68
CA VAL A 229 15.75 4.71 -5.06
C VAL A 229 17.02 5.08 -4.29
N GLU A 230 17.12 4.64 -3.04
CA GLU A 230 18.33 4.80 -2.22
C GLU A 230 19.32 3.65 -2.44
N ALA A 231 20.57 3.97 -2.74
CA ALA A 231 21.61 2.98 -2.99
C ALA A 231 22.27 2.52 -1.69
N THR A 232 21.67 1.59 -0.98
CA THR A 232 22.19 1.01 0.26
C THR A 232 23.15 -0.18 0.04
N ASN A 233 23.28 -0.68 -1.19
CA ASN A 233 24.18 -1.77 -1.56
C ASN A 233 24.60 -1.68 -3.03
N ALA A 234 25.61 -2.48 -3.42
CA ALA A 234 26.20 -2.46 -4.76
C ALA A 234 25.18 -2.71 -5.89
N LYS A 235 24.19 -3.57 -5.67
CA LYS A 235 23.11 -3.83 -6.64
C LYS A 235 22.26 -2.58 -6.87
N LEU A 236 21.97 -1.80 -5.82
CA LEU A 236 21.18 -0.58 -5.92
C LEU A 236 21.98 0.57 -6.54
N VAL A 237 23.30 0.64 -6.32
CA VAL A 237 24.18 1.57 -7.04
C VAL A 237 24.12 1.30 -8.56
N GLN A 238 24.27 0.04 -8.98
CA GLN A 238 24.18 -0.30 -10.39
C GLN A 238 22.78 0.01 -10.96
N ARG A 239 21.73 -0.18 -10.15
CA ARG A 239 20.36 0.18 -10.54
C ARG A 239 20.22 1.68 -10.77
N GLN A 240 20.80 2.55 -9.94
CA GLN A 240 20.78 4.00 -10.14
C GLN A 240 21.41 4.38 -11.48
N ILE A 241 22.58 3.82 -11.81
CA ILE A 241 23.26 4.06 -13.10
C ILE A 241 22.34 3.65 -14.26
N ASN A 242 21.75 2.47 -14.20
CA ASN A 242 20.84 1.98 -15.26
C ASN A 242 19.60 2.86 -15.39
N ILE A 243 19.02 3.35 -14.30
CA ILE A 243 17.88 4.28 -14.31
C ILE A 243 18.24 5.56 -15.03
N VAL A 244 19.42 6.14 -14.76
CA VAL A 244 19.86 7.36 -15.44
C VAL A 244 20.08 7.11 -16.92
N ILE A 245 20.72 5.99 -17.31
CA ILE A 245 20.91 5.59 -18.71
C ILE A 245 19.56 5.45 -19.42
N GLU A 246 18.62 4.72 -18.85
CA GLU A 246 17.31 4.51 -19.47
C GLU A 246 16.47 5.79 -19.56
N ALA A 247 16.58 6.67 -18.57
CA ALA A 247 15.84 7.93 -18.56
C ALA A 247 16.38 8.96 -19.57
N THR A 248 17.68 8.92 -19.90
CA THR A 248 18.37 9.99 -20.65
C THR A 248 18.99 9.56 -21.96
N GLY A 249 19.24 8.25 -22.13
CA GLY A 249 19.90 7.70 -23.32
C GLY A 249 21.43 7.87 -23.35
N VAL A 250 22.06 8.37 -22.29
CA VAL A 250 23.52 8.52 -22.20
C VAL A 250 24.22 7.18 -21.90
N ASP A 251 25.51 7.10 -22.10
CA ASP A 251 26.31 5.93 -21.72
C ASP A 251 26.59 5.88 -20.20
N SER A 252 27.12 4.76 -19.73
CA SER A 252 27.39 4.52 -18.30
C SER A 252 28.34 5.54 -17.68
N LYS A 253 29.38 5.98 -18.43
CA LYS A 253 30.35 6.96 -17.91
C LYS A 253 29.72 8.33 -17.67
N HIS A 254 28.85 8.78 -18.55
CA HIS A 254 28.11 10.03 -18.38
C HIS A 254 27.09 9.93 -17.26
N ALA A 255 26.39 8.78 -17.13
CA ALA A 255 25.46 8.54 -16.02
C ALA A 255 26.17 8.55 -14.66
N GLU A 256 27.30 7.85 -14.55
CA GLU A 256 28.12 7.82 -13.33
C GLU A 256 28.68 9.21 -12.99
N TYR A 257 29.15 9.96 -14.00
CA TYR A 257 29.62 11.33 -13.78
C TYR A 257 28.51 12.23 -13.22
N ALA A 258 27.32 12.19 -13.81
CA ALA A 258 26.18 12.98 -13.35
C ALA A 258 25.73 12.59 -11.92
N LEU A 259 25.65 11.29 -11.61
CA LEU A 259 25.34 10.80 -10.27
C LEU A 259 26.37 11.27 -9.23
N ASN A 260 27.67 11.16 -9.55
CA ASN A 260 28.73 11.63 -8.67
C ASN A 260 28.66 13.16 -8.41
N ALA A 261 28.27 13.93 -9.43
CA ALA A 261 28.16 15.39 -9.31
C ALA A 261 26.98 15.86 -8.44
N CYS A 262 25.99 14.98 -8.16
CA CYS A 262 24.77 15.32 -7.42
C CYS A 262 24.46 14.36 -6.24
N ASN A 263 25.51 13.86 -5.56
CA ASN A 263 25.40 12.98 -4.40
C ASN A 263 24.51 11.72 -4.65
N ASN A 264 24.63 11.13 -5.82
CA ASN A 264 23.90 9.93 -6.25
C ASN A 264 22.36 10.11 -6.27
N ASN A 265 21.85 11.33 -6.43
CA ASN A 265 20.43 11.58 -6.61
C ASN A 265 20.02 11.39 -8.07
N CYS A 266 19.27 10.33 -8.38
CA CYS A 266 18.87 10.02 -9.76
C CYS A 266 18.03 11.12 -10.40
N LYS A 267 17.10 11.74 -9.69
CA LYS A 267 16.28 12.85 -10.23
C LYS A 267 17.13 14.00 -10.69
N THR A 268 18.07 14.43 -9.82
CA THR A 268 18.98 15.53 -10.12
C THR A 268 19.87 15.16 -11.30
N ALA A 269 20.46 13.96 -11.34
CA ALA A 269 21.29 13.50 -12.44
C ALA A 269 20.51 13.47 -13.78
N ILE A 270 19.28 12.97 -13.78
CA ILE A 270 18.42 12.94 -14.97
C ILE A 270 18.13 14.36 -15.44
N LEU A 271 17.74 15.26 -14.53
CA LEU A 271 17.44 16.65 -14.91
C LEU A 271 18.68 17.39 -15.42
N MET A 272 19.85 17.21 -14.79
CA MET A 272 21.13 17.75 -15.27
C MET A 272 21.39 17.37 -16.73
N ILE A 273 21.23 16.10 -17.06
CA ILE A 273 21.52 15.60 -18.41
C ILE A 273 20.48 16.10 -19.42
N LEU A 274 19.20 15.99 -19.10
CA LEU A 274 18.11 16.34 -20.03
C LEU A 274 18.01 17.84 -20.31
N ALA A 275 18.29 18.68 -19.29
CA ALA A 275 18.25 20.15 -19.43
C ALA A 275 19.62 20.78 -19.72
N GLY A 276 20.73 20.04 -19.64
CA GLY A 276 22.08 20.57 -19.83
C GLY A 276 22.51 21.59 -18.77
N ILE A 277 22.09 21.43 -17.53
CA ILE A 277 22.30 22.36 -16.40
C ILE A 277 23.18 21.78 -15.30
N SER A 278 23.65 22.64 -14.38
CA SER A 278 24.43 22.20 -13.23
C SER A 278 23.60 21.41 -12.21
N ALA A 279 24.26 20.67 -11.30
CA ALA A 279 23.60 19.96 -10.21
C ALA A 279 22.84 20.91 -9.27
N GLU A 280 23.39 22.07 -8.99
CA GLU A 280 22.77 23.10 -8.13
C GLU A 280 21.49 23.63 -8.77
N GLU A 281 21.53 23.96 -10.05
CA GLU A 281 20.36 24.43 -10.79
C GLU A 281 19.29 23.34 -10.91
N ALA A 282 19.68 22.08 -11.20
CA ALA A 282 18.76 20.95 -11.26
C ALA A 282 18.07 20.71 -9.92
N CYS A 283 18.81 20.78 -8.81
CA CYS A 283 18.25 20.67 -7.47
C CYS A 283 17.25 21.81 -7.17
N ALA A 284 17.61 23.06 -7.51
CA ALA A 284 16.73 24.21 -7.33
C ALA A 284 15.43 24.10 -8.13
N ARG A 285 15.50 23.68 -9.41
CA ARG A 285 14.31 23.47 -10.25
C ARG A 285 13.44 22.32 -9.74
N LEU A 286 14.04 21.20 -9.30
CA LEU A 286 13.29 20.10 -8.69
C LEU A 286 12.55 20.53 -7.44
N ASN A 287 13.20 21.28 -6.55
CA ASN A 287 12.56 21.81 -5.34
C ASN A 287 11.37 22.72 -5.66
N LYS A 288 11.53 23.63 -6.63
CA LYS A 288 10.46 24.52 -7.11
C LYS A 288 9.29 23.74 -7.72
N SER A 289 9.59 22.63 -8.39
CA SER A 289 8.60 21.76 -9.07
C SER A 289 8.05 20.65 -8.20
N GLY A 290 8.26 20.68 -6.87
CA GLY A 290 7.79 19.64 -5.93
C GLY A 290 8.37 18.25 -6.18
N GLY A 291 9.58 18.17 -6.80
CA GLY A 291 10.26 16.91 -7.12
C GLY A 291 9.81 16.25 -8.43
N PHE A 292 8.98 16.90 -9.24
CA PHE A 292 8.53 16.38 -10.53
C PHE A 292 9.50 16.74 -11.66
N ILE A 293 10.22 15.75 -12.20
CA ILE A 293 11.19 15.96 -13.29
C ILE A 293 10.54 16.59 -14.51
N ARG A 294 9.33 16.13 -14.92
CA ARG A 294 8.64 16.67 -16.10
C ARG A 294 8.28 18.15 -15.96
N THR A 295 7.84 18.56 -14.79
CA THR A 295 7.55 19.96 -14.47
C THR A 295 8.84 20.79 -14.46
N ALA A 296 9.90 20.26 -13.81
CA ALA A 296 11.21 20.92 -13.77
C ALA A 296 11.87 21.09 -15.15
N LEU A 297 11.57 20.20 -16.11
CA LEU A 297 12.02 20.30 -17.50
C LEU A 297 11.24 21.36 -18.31
N ALA A 298 9.98 21.62 -17.95
CA ALA A 298 9.12 22.58 -18.65
C ALA A 298 9.30 24.02 -18.14
N ASP A 299 9.92 24.24 -16.99
CA ASP A 299 10.28 25.56 -16.44
C ASP A 299 11.57 26.04 -17.12
N GLU A 300 11.47 26.65 -18.33
CA GLU A 300 12.53 27.40 -19.01
C GLU A 300 12.64 28.82 -18.46
#